data_e400ff7ee50f9c7b080d65d8cc2952a9
#
_entry.id   e400ff7ee50f9c7b080d65d8cc2952a9
#
_cell.length_a   1.000
_cell.length_b   1.000
_cell.length_c   1.000
_cell.angle_alpha   90.00
_cell.angle_beta   90.00
_cell.angle_gamma   90.00
#
_symmetry.space_group_name_H-M   'P 1'
#
loop_
_entity.id
_entity.type
_entity.pdbx_description
1 polymer ?
#
loop_
_entity_poly.entity_id
_entity_poly.type
_entity_poly.pdbx_seq_one_letter_code
_entity_poly.pdbx_strand_id
1 'polypeptide(L)'
;CLQTKKDRNGVQYLYIPYFDAEKNLALHRKRYGGKQFRWEYGKTDRLCMYGLWQIEAIRNIGYAALVEGESDSQSMWYMGISTLGIPGASMMRADWAGVLQDLKLYIHVEPDKGGEAFLAKVTRALREGKFVGEVYKWSCRTLGCKDPSEVYMKYGKEEAAEKIRKAISNAEQIDIEEDNIPEAVEGAPV
;
A
#
# COMPACT_ATOMS: atom_id res chain seq x y z
N CYS A 1 -5.35 11.06 -12.13
CA CYS A 1 -6.28 11.78 -11.22
C CYS A 1 -7.51 10.93 -10.94
N LEU A 2 -8.00 11.00 -9.71
CA LEU A 2 -9.30 10.43 -9.34
C LEU A 2 -10.43 11.18 -10.09
N GLN A 3 -11.43 10.43 -10.52
CA GLN A 3 -12.58 10.99 -11.24
C GLN A 3 -13.86 10.34 -10.74
N THR A 4 -14.91 11.14 -10.56
CA THR A 4 -16.25 10.60 -10.36
C THR A 4 -16.87 10.30 -11.72
N LYS A 5 -17.34 9.07 -11.90
CA LYS A 5 -18.00 8.59 -13.13
C LYS A 5 -19.34 7.92 -12.78
N LYS A 6 -20.15 7.64 -13.80
CA LYS A 6 -21.38 6.85 -13.68
C LYS A 6 -21.22 5.55 -14.46
N ASP A 7 -21.74 4.47 -13.91
CA ASP A 7 -21.83 3.18 -14.61
C ASP A 7 -23.05 3.15 -15.56
N ARG A 8 -23.26 2.02 -16.24
CA ARG A 8 -24.34 1.82 -17.21
C ARG A 8 -25.75 1.98 -16.60
N ASN A 9 -25.87 1.82 -15.27
CA ASN A 9 -27.11 1.99 -14.53
C ASN A 9 -27.25 3.38 -13.92
N GLY A 10 -26.33 4.31 -14.22
CA GLY A 10 -26.31 5.68 -13.70
C GLY A 10 -25.77 5.79 -12.26
N VAL A 11 -25.27 4.71 -11.66
CA VAL A 11 -24.72 4.70 -10.32
C VAL A 11 -23.35 5.36 -10.32
N GLN A 12 -23.15 6.33 -9.44
CA GLN A 12 -21.87 7.03 -9.30
C GLN A 12 -20.82 6.12 -8.65
N TYR A 13 -19.59 6.22 -9.15
CA TYR A 13 -18.41 5.58 -8.57
C TYR A 13 -17.18 6.46 -8.72
N LEU A 14 -16.21 6.26 -7.83
CA LEU A 14 -14.88 6.85 -7.96
C LEU A 14 -14.04 5.94 -8.87
N TYR A 15 -13.55 6.51 -9.94
CA TYR A 15 -12.61 5.87 -10.85
C TYR A 15 -11.19 6.05 -10.33
N ILE A 16 -10.50 4.95 -10.07
CA ILE A 16 -9.14 4.91 -9.50
C ILE A 16 -8.23 4.23 -10.52
N PRO A 17 -7.46 4.97 -11.33
CA PRO A 17 -6.56 4.40 -12.33
C PRO A 17 -5.28 3.88 -11.65
N TYR A 18 -4.79 2.75 -12.12
CA TYR A 18 -3.49 2.19 -11.81
C TYR A 18 -2.59 2.31 -13.05
N PHE A 19 -1.41 2.84 -12.83
CA PHE A 19 -0.42 3.00 -13.89
C PHE A 19 0.80 2.15 -13.58
N ASP A 20 1.39 1.54 -14.62
CA ASP A 20 2.65 0.82 -14.52
C ASP A 20 3.86 1.79 -14.33
N ALA A 21 5.07 1.23 -14.30
CA ALA A 21 6.30 2.00 -14.14
C ALA A 21 6.55 2.97 -15.32
N GLU A 22 6.10 2.60 -16.51
CA GLU A 22 6.19 3.40 -17.74
C GLU A 22 5.06 4.41 -17.89
N LYS A 23 4.19 4.54 -16.84
CA LYS A 23 3.03 5.44 -16.81
C LYS A 23 1.91 5.09 -17.78
N ASN A 24 1.87 3.87 -18.29
CA ASN A 24 0.73 3.38 -19.04
C ASN A 24 -0.38 2.95 -18.10
N LEU A 25 -1.63 3.15 -18.52
CA LEU A 25 -2.78 2.65 -17.76
C LEU A 25 -2.78 1.12 -17.76
N ALA A 26 -2.48 0.52 -16.62
CA ALA A 26 -2.49 -0.93 -16.44
C ALA A 26 -3.93 -1.45 -16.27
N LEU A 27 -4.63 -0.90 -15.29
CA LEU A 27 -6.03 -1.25 -15.00
C LEU A 27 -6.67 -0.11 -14.18
N HIS A 28 -7.95 -0.27 -13.84
CA HIS A 28 -8.57 0.66 -12.90
C HIS A 28 -9.53 -0.05 -11.95
N ARG A 29 -9.75 0.58 -10.82
CA ARG A 29 -10.66 0.14 -9.77
C ARG A 29 -11.82 1.10 -9.67
N LYS A 30 -13.03 0.59 -9.51
CA LYS A 30 -14.24 1.35 -9.25
C LYS A 30 -14.57 1.24 -7.77
N ARG A 31 -14.69 2.36 -7.09
CA ARG A 31 -15.17 2.41 -5.70
C ARG A 31 -16.56 3.00 -5.68
N TYR A 32 -17.54 2.18 -5.33
CA TYR A 32 -18.92 2.58 -5.11
C TYR A 32 -19.13 3.00 -3.64
N GLY A 33 -20.27 3.60 -3.32
CA GLY A 33 -20.66 3.86 -1.95
C GLY A 33 -20.66 2.58 -1.09
N GLY A 34 -20.51 2.71 0.23
CA GLY A 34 -20.56 1.57 1.14
C GLY A 34 -19.35 0.62 1.11
N LYS A 35 -18.19 1.11 0.70
CA LYS A 35 -16.94 0.32 0.61
C LYS A 35 -16.96 -0.80 -0.45
N GLN A 36 -17.82 -0.72 -1.44
CA GLN A 36 -17.83 -1.70 -2.54
C GLN A 36 -16.78 -1.33 -3.58
N PHE A 37 -15.88 -2.28 -3.87
CA PHE A 37 -14.84 -2.13 -4.88
C PHE A 37 -15.05 -3.15 -6.01
N ARG A 38 -14.81 -2.73 -7.24
CA ARG A 38 -14.80 -3.62 -8.41
C ARG A 38 -13.60 -3.30 -9.29
N TRP A 39 -12.87 -4.33 -9.67
CA TRP A 39 -11.87 -4.23 -10.71
C TRP A 39 -12.54 -4.17 -12.08
N GLU A 40 -12.02 -3.37 -12.97
CA GLU A 40 -12.36 -3.45 -14.38
C GLU A 40 -11.10 -3.85 -15.14
N TYR A 41 -11.12 -5.10 -15.57
CA TYR A 41 -10.01 -5.72 -16.28
C TYR A 41 -10.04 -5.29 -17.75
N GLY A 42 -8.89 -4.83 -18.25
CA GLY A 42 -8.67 -4.55 -19.67
C GLY A 42 -8.01 -5.75 -20.37
N LYS A 43 -7.67 -5.59 -21.65
CA LYS A 43 -7.00 -6.65 -22.44
C LYS A 43 -5.54 -6.93 -21.99
N THR A 44 -5.01 -6.15 -21.06
CA THR A 44 -3.61 -6.23 -20.58
C THR A 44 -3.57 -6.32 -19.05
N ASP A 45 -4.31 -7.27 -18.48
CA ASP A 45 -4.56 -7.40 -17.04
C ASP A 45 -3.28 -7.60 -16.21
N ARG A 46 -2.55 -6.52 -15.99
CA ARG A 46 -1.40 -6.50 -15.11
C ARG A 46 -1.75 -5.72 -13.84
N LEU A 47 -2.22 -6.45 -12.82
CA LEU A 47 -2.30 -5.86 -11.49
C LEU A 47 -0.91 -5.39 -11.06
N CYS A 48 -0.83 -4.13 -10.60
CA CYS A 48 0.40 -3.52 -10.11
C CYS A 48 0.15 -2.79 -8.79
N MET A 49 1.21 -2.43 -8.09
CA MET A 49 1.14 -1.57 -6.92
C MET A 49 0.56 -0.19 -7.28
N TYR A 50 -0.26 0.35 -6.41
CA TYR A 50 -0.78 1.70 -6.57
C TYR A 50 0.33 2.71 -6.31
N GLY A 51 0.59 3.57 -7.28
CA GLY A 51 1.72 4.50 -7.23
C GLY A 51 2.97 4.05 -7.98
N LEU A 52 2.93 2.89 -8.65
CA LEU A 52 4.10 2.34 -9.36
C LEU A 52 4.70 3.32 -10.38
N TRP A 53 3.90 4.21 -10.96
CA TRP A 53 4.38 5.27 -11.87
C TRP A 53 5.36 6.26 -11.23
N GLN A 54 5.52 6.23 -9.90
CA GLN A 54 6.45 7.06 -9.15
C GLN A 54 7.77 6.34 -8.83
N ILE A 55 7.95 5.11 -9.31
CA ILE A 55 9.06 4.24 -8.88
C ILE A 55 10.43 4.88 -9.08
N GLU A 56 10.65 5.63 -10.14
CA GLU A 56 11.92 6.33 -10.38
C GLU A 56 12.18 7.44 -9.33
N ALA A 57 11.14 8.20 -8.98
CA ALA A 57 11.25 9.20 -7.92
C ALA A 57 11.48 8.53 -6.55
N ILE A 58 10.83 7.39 -6.31
CA ILE A 58 11.00 6.59 -5.10
C ILE A 58 12.43 6.05 -5.00
N ARG A 59 13.00 5.54 -6.09
CA ARG A 59 14.40 5.09 -6.15
C ARG A 59 15.39 6.20 -5.83
N ASN A 60 15.16 7.41 -6.34
CA ASN A 60 16.00 8.57 -6.05
C ASN A 60 15.94 8.97 -4.55
N ILE A 61 14.84 8.67 -3.85
CA ILE A 61 14.68 8.90 -2.41
C ILE A 61 15.31 7.76 -1.60
N GLY A 62 15.36 6.54 -2.15
CA GLY A 62 15.96 5.36 -1.56
C GLY A 62 15.06 4.55 -0.61
N TYR A 63 13.79 4.93 -0.43
CA TYR A 63 12.84 4.16 0.37
C TYR A 63 11.41 4.25 -0.14
N ALA A 64 10.61 3.25 0.22
CA ALA A 64 9.15 3.26 0.06
C ALA A 64 8.44 2.84 1.34
N ALA A 65 7.42 3.59 1.74
CA ALA A 65 6.40 3.08 2.66
C ALA A 65 5.43 2.19 1.88
N LEU A 66 5.17 0.98 2.36
CA LEU A 66 4.14 0.09 1.82
C LEU A 66 2.91 0.19 2.72
N VAL A 67 1.78 0.57 2.14
CA VAL A 67 0.50 0.73 2.85
C VAL A 67 -0.59 -0.08 2.17
N GLU A 68 -1.68 -0.37 2.91
CA GLU A 68 -2.83 -1.05 2.33
C GLU A 68 -3.76 -0.05 1.61
N GLY A 69 -3.95 -0.27 0.32
CA GLY A 69 -4.94 0.43 -0.48
C GLY A 69 -4.55 1.82 -0.97
N GLU A 70 -5.53 2.46 -1.62
CA GLU A 70 -5.33 3.71 -2.37
C GLU A 70 -5.45 4.96 -1.48
N SER A 71 -6.35 4.95 -0.49
CA SER A 71 -6.60 6.13 0.36
C SER A 71 -5.38 6.50 1.19
N ASP A 72 -4.73 5.50 1.78
CA ASP A 72 -3.52 5.74 2.57
C ASP A 72 -2.36 6.20 1.71
N SER A 73 -2.20 5.60 0.52
CA SER A 73 -1.19 6.06 -0.44
C SER A 73 -1.38 7.52 -0.82
N GLN A 74 -2.63 7.94 -1.09
CA GLN A 74 -2.94 9.32 -1.45
C GLN A 74 -2.69 10.29 -0.30
N SER A 75 -3.08 9.91 0.92
CA SER A 75 -2.81 10.70 2.12
C SER A 75 -1.31 10.86 2.35
N MET A 76 -0.54 9.78 2.21
CA MET A 76 0.91 9.78 2.33
C MET A 76 1.56 10.68 1.28
N TRP A 77 1.15 10.59 0.00
CA TRP A 77 1.66 11.47 -1.06
C TRP A 77 1.33 12.93 -0.81
N TYR A 78 0.10 13.22 -0.35
CA TYR A 78 -0.27 14.58 0.00
C TYR A 78 0.58 15.17 1.12
N MET A 79 1.05 14.33 2.03
CA MET A 79 2.00 14.65 3.10
C MET A 79 3.48 14.63 2.65
N GLY A 80 3.75 14.34 1.37
CA GLY A 80 5.11 14.30 0.82
C GLY A 80 5.94 13.11 1.32
N ILE A 81 5.29 11.95 1.53
CA ILE A 81 5.94 10.71 1.97
C ILE A 81 5.95 9.70 0.82
N SER A 82 7.14 9.17 0.52
CA SER A 82 7.36 8.18 -0.53
C SER A 82 6.62 6.89 -0.24
N THR A 83 5.65 6.50 -1.10
CA THR A 83 4.71 5.42 -0.76
C THR A 83 4.24 4.66 -1.98
N LEU A 84 4.09 3.35 -1.82
CA LEU A 84 3.39 2.45 -2.74
C LEU A 84 2.23 1.78 -2.01
N GLY A 85 1.08 1.69 -2.66
CA GLY A 85 -0.12 1.03 -2.13
C GLY A 85 -0.24 -0.40 -2.63
N ILE A 86 -0.44 -1.33 -1.70
CA ILE A 86 -0.85 -2.69 -2.04
C ILE A 86 -2.37 -2.69 -2.17
N PRO A 87 -2.96 -3.15 -3.28
CA PRO A 87 -4.38 -2.95 -3.57
C PRO A 87 -5.34 -3.85 -2.75
N GLY A 88 -4.93 -4.24 -1.57
CA GLY A 88 -5.65 -5.07 -0.59
C GLY A 88 -4.72 -6.01 0.13
N ALA A 89 -5.05 -6.40 1.36
CA ALA A 89 -4.19 -7.15 2.28
C ALA A 89 -3.58 -8.43 1.68
N SER A 90 -4.30 -9.12 0.79
CA SER A 90 -3.87 -10.39 0.18
C SER A 90 -3.23 -10.25 -1.21
N MET A 91 -3.08 -9.03 -1.74
CA MET A 91 -2.78 -8.82 -3.17
C MET A 91 -1.29 -8.61 -3.48
N MET A 92 -0.42 -8.61 -2.46
CA MET A 92 1.04 -8.54 -2.69
C MET A 92 1.52 -9.78 -3.45
N ARG A 93 2.38 -9.58 -4.45
CA ARG A 93 2.87 -10.61 -5.37
C ARG A 93 4.39 -10.71 -5.31
N ALA A 94 4.92 -11.92 -5.43
CA ALA A 94 6.34 -12.18 -5.41
C ALA A 94 7.10 -11.50 -6.58
N ASP A 95 6.47 -11.42 -7.76
CA ASP A 95 7.08 -10.77 -8.93
C ASP A 95 7.27 -9.25 -8.77
N TRP A 96 6.61 -8.61 -7.79
CA TRP A 96 6.83 -7.20 -7.47
C TRP A 96 8.12 -6.94 -6.69
N ALA A 97 8.69 -7.95 -6.07
CA ALA A 97 9.95 -7.81 -5.34
C ALA A 97 11.09 -7.27 -6.22
N GLY A 98 11.11 -7.66 -7.50
CA GLY A 98 12.12 -7.18 -8.46
C GLY A 98 12.09 -5.67 -8.67
N VAL A 99 10.91 -5.04 -8.64
CA VAL A 99 10.76 -3.59 -8.77
C VAL A 99 11.20 -2.85 -7.51
N LEU A 100 11.10 -3.52 -6.35
CA LEU A 100 11.40 -2.96 -5.03
C LEU A 100 12.87 -3.12 -4.63
N GLN A 101 13.70 -3.86 -5.40
CA GLN A 101 15.11 -4.04 -5.09
C GLN A 101 15.81 -2.69 -4.86
N ASP A 102 16.81 -2.70 -4.01
CA ASP A 102 17.63 -1.54 -3.64
C ASP A 102 16.89 -0.45 -2.83
N LEU A 103 15.63 -0.70 -2.43
CA LEU A 103 14.87 0.20 -1.58
C LEU A 103 14.88 -0.27 -0.12
N LYS A 104 14.87 0.67 0.82
CA LYS A 104 14.43 0.38 2.18
C LYS A 104 12.90 0.36 2.21
N LEU A 105 12.31 -0.71 2.72
CA LEU A 105 10.86 -0.87 2.77
C LEU A 105 10.33 -0.66 4.19
N TYR A 106 9.34 0.21 4.33
CA TYR A 106 8.66 0.49 5.59
C TYR A 106 7.21 0.06 5.51
N ILE A 107 6.90 -1.14 6.01
CA ILE A 107 5.55 -1.73 5.96
C ILE A 107 4.69 -1.14 7.07
N HIS A 108 3.60 -0.46 6.71
CA HIS A 108 2.59 -0.02 7.67
C HIS A 108 1.76 -1.21 8.14
N VAL A 109 1.64 -1.37 9.45
CA VAL A 109 0.86 -2.44 10.07
C VAL A 109 -0.30 -1.80 10.85
N GLU A 110 -1.53 -2.01 10.38
CA GLU A 110 -2.71 -1.60 11.12
C GLU A 110 -2.78 -2.32 12.48
N PRO A 111 -3.33 -1.69 13.54
CA PRO A 111 -3.36 -2.26 14.89
C PRO A 111 -4.48 -3.31 15.08
N ASP A 112 -4.71 -4.14 14.08
CA ASP A 112 -5.70 -5.22 14.10
C ASP A 112 -5.18 -6.48 13.40
N LYS A 113 -5.99 -7.56 13.40
CA LYS A 113 -5.65 -8.81 12.72
C LYS A 113 -5.43 -8.66 11.21
N GLY A 114 -6.08 -7.69 10.58
CA GLY A 114 -5.87 -7.37 9.17
C GLY A 114 -4.46 -6.88 8.90
N GLY A 115 -3.94 -6.00 9.77
CA GLY A 115 -2.57 -5.51 9.68
C GLY A 115 -1.52 -6.62 9.85
N GLU A 116 -1.73 -7.56 10.78
CA GLU A 116 -0.86 -8.73 10.95
C GLU A 116 -0.87 -9.63 9.70
N ALA A 117 -2.05 -9.89 9.13
CA ALA A 117 -2.19 -10.68 7.91
C ALA A 117 -1.56 -9.97 6.70
N PHE A 118 -1.69 -8.64 6.62
CA PHE A 118 -1.03 -7.82 5.60
C PHE A 118 0.50 -7.93 5.70
N LEU A 119 1.06 -7.75 6.90
CA LEU A 119 2.50 -7.90 7.13
C LEU A 119 2.99 -9.28 6.68
N ALA A 120 2.34 -10.35 7.16
CA ALA A 120 2.70 -11.73 6.82
C ALA A 120 2.65 -11.98 5.30
N LYS A 121 1.65 -11.43 4.61
CA LYS A 121 1.52 -11.57 3.15
C LYS A 121 2.61 -10.81 2.40
N VAL A 122 2.93 -9.59 2.84
CA VAL A 122 3.97 -8.77 2.19
C VAL A 122 5.35 -9.41 2.38
N THR A 123 5.71 -9.78 3.60
CA THR A 123 7.01 -10.40 3.90
C THR A 123 7.20 -11.73 3.20
N ARG A 124 6.15 -12.57 3.16
CA ARG A 124 6.17 -13.82 2.39
C ARG A 124 6.41 -13.57 0.89
N ALA A 125 5.71 -12.62 0.28
CA ALA A 125 5.88 -12.31 -1.13
C ALA A 125 7.28 -11.72 -1.44
N LEU A 126 7.84 -10.90 -0.54
CA LEU A 126 9.21 -10.39 -0.66
C LEU A 126 10.23 -11.53 -0.60
N ARG A 127 10.09 -12.48 0.32
CA ARG A 127 10.94 -13.67 0.43
C ARG A 127 10.84 -14.55 -0.82
N GLU A 128 9.62 -14.91 -1.24
CA GLU A 128 9.38 -15.70 -2.46
C GLU A 128 9.95 -15.02 -3.71
N GLY A 129 9.88 -13.69 -3.78
CA GLY A 129 10.44 -12.87 -4.86
C GLY A 129 11.92 -12.55 -4.70
N LYS A 130 12.61 -13.13 -3.70
CA LYS A 130 14.04 -12.95 -3.43
C LYS A 130 14.44 -11.48 -3.29
N PHE A 131 13.65 -10.73 -2.55
CA PHE A 131 13.98 -9.35 -2.23
C PHE A 131 15.26 -9.30 -1.38
N VAL A 132 16.20 -8.43 -1.77
CA VAL A 132 17.42 -8.16 -1.01
C VAL A 132 17.37 -6.69 -0.60
N GLY A 133 17.25 -6.43 0.69
CA GLY A 133 17.18 -5.08 1.23
C GLY A 133 16.68 -5.06 2.68
N GLU A 134 16.66 -3.87 3.25
CA GLU A 134 16.19 -3.67 4.62
C GLU A 134 14.67 -3.53 4.64
N VAL A 135 14.03 -4.27 5.54
CA VAL A 135 12.58 -4.22 5.75
C VAL A 135 12.28 -3.83 7.18
N TYR A 136 11.36 -2.88 7.34
CA TYR A 136 10.94 -2.34 8.63
C TYR A 136 9.42 -2.40 8.74
N LYS A 137 8.91 -2.57 9.95
CA LYS A 137 7.47 -2.41 10.25
C LYS A 137 7.24 -1.18 11.12
N TRP A 138 6.15 -0.49 10.87
CA TRP A 138 5.70 0.67 11.66
C TRP A 138 4.19 0.71 11.74
N SER A 139 3.64 1.51 12.67
CA SER A 139 2.19 1.60 12.89
C SER A 139 1.78 2.99 13.34
N CYS A 140 0.55 3.37 13.03
CA CYS A 140 -0.11 4.58 13.53
C CYS A 140 -0.70 4.41 14.94
N ARG A 141 -0.57 3.23 15.57
CA ARG A 141 -1.14 2.91 16.88
C ARG A 141 -0.74 3.90 17.98
N THR A 142 0.53 4.29 18.03
CA THR A 142 1.04 5.24 19.04
C THR A 142 0.48 6.67 18.87
N LEU A 143 -0.09 6.97 17.69
CA LEU A 143 -0.79 8.22 17.38
C LEU A 143 -2.29 8.15 17.69
N GLY A 144 -2.77 7.00 18.18
CA GLY A 144 -4.18 6.74 18.43
C GLY A 144 -5.00 6.72 17.13
N CYS A 145 -4.41 6.24 16.04
CA CYS A 145 -5.01 6.13 14.71
C CYS A 145 -4.77 4.72 14.15
N LYS A 146 -5.68 4.29 13.29
CA LYS A 146 -5.60 3.00 12.63
C LYS A 146 -4.60 3.05 11.46
N ASP A 147 -4.71 4.07 10.64
CA ASP A 147 -4.03 4.19 9.36
C ASP A 147 -3.56 5.64 9.07
N PRO A 148 -2.74 5.86 8.04
CA PRO A 148 -2.25 7.18 7.64
C PRO A 148 -3.36 8.17 7.27
N SER A 149 -4.48 7.69 6.72
CA SER A 149 -5.62 8.55 6.37
C SER A 149 -6.28 9.12 7.63
N GLU A 150 -6.43 8.32 8.69
CA GLU A 150 -6.92 8.81 9.99
C GLU A 150 -5.96 9.80 10.63
N VAL A 151 -4.64 9.58 10.53
CA VAL A 151 -3.65 10.55 11.05
C VAL A 151 -3.81 11.88 10.33
N TYR A 152 -3.93 11.86 9.00
CA TYR A 152 -4.16 13.06 8.21
C TYR A 152 -5.46 13.78 8.61
N MET A 153 -6.55 13.04 8.77
CA MET A 153 -7.85 13.61 9.15
C MET A 153 -7.83 14.21 10.56
N LYS A 154 -7.05 13.65 11.47
CA LYS A 154 -6.97 14.08 12.87
C LYS A 154 -6.08 15.30 13.08
N TYR A 155 -4.95 15.38 12.37
CA TYR A 155 -3.88 16.35 12.65
C TYR A 155 -3.66 17.37 11.51
N GLY A 156 -4.28 17.18 10.33
CA GLY A 156 -3.99 17.98 9.15
C GLY A 156 -2.65 17.61 8.51
N LYS A 157 -2.31 18.31 7.41
CA LYS A 157 -1.21 17.89 6.53
C LYS A 157 0.17 17.94 7.22
N GLU A 158 0.51 19.08 7.77
CA GLU A 158 1.86 19.37 8.27
C GLU A 158 2.19 18.55 9.51
N GLU A 159 1.30 18.57 10.50
CA GLU A 159 1.48 17.85 11.75
C GLU A 159 1.40 16.32 11.53
N ALA A 160 0.49 15.84 10.70
CA ALA A 160 0.39 14.43 10.32
C ALA A 160 1.68 13.96 9.62
N ALA A 161 2.22 14.77 8.70
CA ALA A 161 3.47 14.45 8.00
C ALA A 161 4.64 14.30 8.97
N GLU A 162 4.79 15.20 9.94
CA GLU A 162 5.83 15.13 10.97
C GLU A 162 5.69 13.87 11.83
N LYS A 163 4.47 13.62 12.32
CA LYS A 163 4.17 12.44 13.16
C LYS A 163 4.45 11.13 12.45
N ILE A 164 4.05 11.01 11.18
CA ILE A 164 4.28 9.79 10.39
C ILE A 164 5.77 9.63 10.08
N ARG A 165 6.50 10.69 9.70
CA ARG A 165 7.95 10.60 9.50
C ARG A 165 8.67 10.15 10.78
N LYS A 166 8.24 10.65 11.95
CA LYS A 166 8.75 10.19 13.24
C LYS A 166 8.43 8.73 13.51
N ALA A 167 7.22 8.27 13.17
CA ALA A 167 6.85 6.86 13.31
C ALA A 167 7.71 5.96 12.39
N ILE A 168 7.93 6.38 11.14
CA ILE A 168 8.81 5.69 10.19
C ILE A 168 10.27 5.68 10.66
N SER A 169 10.78 6.78 11.22
CA SER A 169 12.16 6.83 11.75
C SER A 169 12.40 5.92 12.96
N ASN A 170 11.33 5.57 13.68
CA ASN A 170 11.34 4.65 14.82
C ASN A 170 10.85 3.24 14.44
N ALA A 171 10.77 2.92 13.15
CA ALA A 171 10.30 1.63 12.67
C ALA A 171 11.24 0.51 13.12
N GLU A 172 10.65 -0.64 13.45
CA GLU A 172 11.36 -1.84 13.85
C GLU A 172 11.84 -2.61 12.62
N GLN A 173 13.13 -2.89 12.53
CA GLN A 173 13.66 -3.74 11.48
C GLN A 173 13.20 -5.19 11.69
N ILE A 174 12.83 -5.84 10.60
CA ILE A 174 12.39 -7.24 10.61
C ILE A 174 13.22 -8.06 9.63
N ASP A 175 13.51 -9.30 10.02
CA ASP A 175 14.10 -10.30 9.13
C ASP A 175 12.97 -11.02 8.39
N ILE A 176 12.97 -10.95 7.07
CA ILE A 176 11.95 -11.63 6.24
C ILE A 176 12.28 -13.10 5.98
N GLU A 177 13.49 -13.55 6.31
CA GLU A 177 13.91 -14.97 6.16
C GLU A 177 13.54 -15.80 7.39
N GLU A 178 13.29 -15.19 8.55
CA GLU A 178 12.85 -15.90 9.74
C GLU A 178 11.39 -16.35 9.63
N ASP A 179 11.14 -17.65 9.87
CA ASP A 179 9.80 -18.27 9.84
C ASP A 179 8.88 -17.85 11.02
N ASN A 180 9.30 -16.89 11.85
CA ASN A 180 8.56 -16.39 13.01
C ASN A 180 7.41 -15.42 12.68
N ILE A 181 7.08 -15.25 11.39
CA ILE A 181 5.90 -14.48 10.98
C ILE A 181 4.68 -15.39 11.11
N PRO A 182 3.65 -15.03 11.89
CA PRO A 182 2.48 -15.87 12.09
C PRO A 182 1.91 -16.34 10.75
N GLU A 183 1.72 -17.65 10.59
CA GLU A 183 1.01 -18.18 9.43
C GLU A 183 -0.36 -17.51 9.36
N ALA A 184 -0.67 -16.91 8.20
CA ALA A 184 -2.00 -16.38 7.96
C ALA A 184 -3.00 -17.51 8.15
N VAL A 185 -3.91 -17.36 9.12
CA VAL A 185 -5.00 -18.32 9.35
C VAL A 185 -5.82 -18.39 8.06
N GLU A 186 -5.61 -19.45 7.28
CA GLU A 186 -6.49 -19.79 6.16
C GLU A 186 -7.88 -20.06 6.72
N GLY A 187 -8.84 -19.21 6.43
CA GLY A 187 -10.22 -19.50 6.76
C GLY A 187 -11.06 -18.31 7.23
N ALA A 188 -11.04 -17.18 6.55
CA ALA A 188 -12.17 -16.28 6.61
C ALA A 188 -12.99 -16.42 5.31
N PRO A 189 -14.28 -16.78 5.38
CA PRO A 189 -15.10 -16.85 4.18
C PRO A 189 -15.27 -15.47 3.54
N VAL A 190 -15.30 -15.49 2.21
CA VAL A 190 -15.48 -14.35 1.28
C VAL A 190 -16.85 -13.70 1.48
#